data_b001811bd1d9ddfaaf138009f0219c8a
#
_entry.id   b001811bd1d9ddfaaf138009f0219c8a
#
_cell.length_a   1.000
_cell.length_b   1.000
_cell.length_c   1.000
_cell.angle_alpha   90.00
_cell.angle_beta   90.00
_cell.angle_gamma   90.00
#
_symmetry.space_group_name_H-M   'P 1'
#
loop_
_entity.id
_entity.type
_entity.pdbx_description
1 polymer ?
#
loop_
_entity_poly.entity_id
_entity_poly.type
_entity_poly.pdbx_seq_one_letter_code
_entity_poly.pdbx_strand_id
1 'polypeptide(L)'
;MAGILNLRFFSRVLIYSLFLHIWTVFAQNTTSNGTVPTIRWSACPSGIPPGVDCGSIPVPLSYKSGNSTAADGNQTVSLFLTRLNSTGNGTQNPLFFNPGGPGVGASTLVAAGQFVPNFGVSDAVRRVYTIIGLDPRGVGYSTPIKCDPNIYNQRIRTFVSDNASYQALVSYNRQFGQSCANLTGPLLNNLDTVHVAKDHELVRRALNATKFNLLGLSYGTLLGQQYLSLFPNTVGRMVLDGPVDHSQSEPSALLTESSTYEATLNQFFQWCDTNNTCALNGNNTRQVFTDLLLKADASPIPAPSCNGTCQPNVTGEDIRYNVQNYLQFVDLSYASNWTGLGAALLEASNGNATALSTPLALTQNATSIEGSPFSYLAIGCQDWLHQARSATDLELRLQAVQPFAPLTAGASQTYYYQSRCLGWPAPLTNGQILLNTTITQRAPPVLIAHSVYDPSCSSVWADGVRQQLPNAVSITRNGSGHLSHFLLGDTRAVLDTFLANGTLPPDGSIYQS
;
A
#
# COMPACT_ATOMS: atom_id res chain seq x y z
N MET A 1 -11.24 -45.88 -66.54
CA MET A 1 -10.10 -46.58 -67.02
C MET A 1 -9.16 -46.75 -65.85
N ALA A 2 -9.21 -47.86 -65.14
CA ALA A 2 -8.32 -48.97 -65.21
C ALA A 2 -6.86 -48.51 -64.93
N GLY A 3 -6.20 -48.99 -63.95
CA GLY A 3 -5.97 -50.30 -63.52
C GLY A 3 -5.22 -50.46 -62.21
N ILE A 4 -5.56 -51.52 -61.64
CA ILE A 4 -5.04 -52.27 -60.51
C ILE A 4 -3.57 -52.68 -60.74
N LEU A 5 -2.76 -52.65 -59.64
CA LEU A 5 -1.85 -53.79 -59.39
C LEU A 5 -1.48 -53.89 -57.91
N ASN A 6 -1.78 -55.07 -57.39
CA ASN A 6 -1.29 -55.65 -56.15
C ASN A 6 0.17 -56.02 -56.24
N LEU A 7 0.93 -55.95 -55.12
CA LEU A 7 1.87 -57.07 -54.79
C LEU A 7 2.14 -57.06 -53.27
N ARG A 8 1.81 -58.19 -52.65
CA ARG A 8 2.23 -58.66 -51.35
C ARG A 8 3.74 -58.93 -51.32
N PHE A 9 4.41 -58.75 -50.17
CA PHE A 9 5.28 -59.77 -49.59
C PHE A 9 5.81 -59.45 -48.18
N PHE A 10 5.55 -60.42 -47.28
CA PHE A 10 6.27 -60.93 -46.11
C PHE A 10 6.77 -59.99 -44.95
N SER A 11 6.12 -60.14 -43.90
CA SER A 11 6.44 -60.57 -42.52
C SER A 11 7.94 -60.61 -42.13
N ARG A 12 8.34 -59.75 -41.14
CA ARG A 12 9.25 -60.16 -40.06
C ARG A 12 8.84 -59.34 -38.81
N VAL A 13 8.32 -60.08 -37.80
CA VAL A 13 8.11 -59.65 -36.44
C VAL A 13 9.47 -59.45 -35.80
N LEU A 14 9.77 -58.21 -35.37
CA LEU A 14 10.81 -57.91 -34.41
C LEU A 14 10.16 -57.26 -33.21
N ILE A 15 10.03 -58.02 -32.12
CA ILE A 15 9.62 -57.58 -30.81
C ILE A 15 10.75 -56.75 -30.24
N TYR A 16 10.61 -55.41 -30.25
CA TYR A 16 11.40 -54.51 -29.41
C TYR A 16 10.58 -54.19 -28.16
N SER A 17 11.01 -54.82 -27.06
CA SER A 17 10.56 -54.44 -25.72
C SER A 17 11.06 -53.02 -25.40
N LEU A 18 10.22 -52.02 -25.62
CA LEU A 18 10.44 -50.67 -25.09
C LEU A 18 10.18 -50.71 -23.57
N PHE A 19 11.23 -50.75 -22.78
CA PHE A 19 11.19 -50.33 -21.38
C PHE A 19 10.91 -48.82 -21.36
N LEU A 20 9.65 -48.44 -21.18
CA LEU A 20 9.28 -47.11 -20.76
C LEU A 20 9.78 -46.91 -19.33
N HIS A 21 10.95 -46.30 -19.19
CA HIS A 21 11.33 -45.67 -17.94
C HIS A 21 10.47 -44.44 -17.77
N ILE A 22 9.37 -44.58 -17.00
CA ILE A 22 8.62 -43.45 -16.47
C ILE A 22 9.54 -42.82 -15.42
N TRP A 23 10.27 -41.79 -15.84
CA TRP A 23 10.88 -40.87 -14.91
C TRP A 23 9.73 -40.04 -14.31
N THR A 24 9.20 -40.49 -13.16
CA THR A 24 8.44 -39.59 -12.26
C THR A 24 9.43 -38.54 -11.76
N VAL A 25 9.44 -37.43 -12.45
CA VAL A 25 10.07 -36.21 -11.91
C VAL A 25 9.21 -35.79 -10.74
N PHE A 26 9.51 -36.31 -9.54
CA PHE A 26 9.17 -35.64 -8.32
C PHE A 26 9.92 -34.32 -8.34
N ALA A 27 9.25 -33.24 -8.75
CA ALA A 27 9.68 -31.90 -8.44
C ALA A 27 9.71 -31.79 -6.91
N GLN A 28 10.84 -32.18 -6.33
CA GLN A 28 11.14 -31.78 -4.97
C GLN A 28 11.23 -30.25 -5.02
N ASN A 29 10.17 -29.60 -4.53
CA ASN A 29 10.23 -28.21 -4.09
C ASN A 29 11.21 -28.16 -2.92
N THR A 30 12.51 -28.24 -3.19
CA THR A 30 13.53 -27.83 -2.25
C THR A 30 13.47 -26.31 -2.17
N THR A 31 12.56 -25.80 -1.32
CA THR A 31 12.71 -24.45 -0.81
C THR A 31 14.09 -24.42 -0.16
N SER A 32 15.04 -23.69 -0.77
CA SER A 32 16.34 -23.43 -0.13
C SER A 32 16.05 -22.49 1.05
N ASN A 33 15.69 -23.08 2.18
CA ASN A 33 15.37 -22.36 3.38
C ASN A 33 16.67 -21.74 3.93
N GLY A 34 16.81 -20.42 3.82
CA GLY A 34 17.84 -19.67 4.53
C GLY A 34 17.81 -19.97 6.04
N THR A 35 18.92 -19.79 6.73
CA THR A 35 18.98 -19.86 8.20
C THR A 35 17.96 -18.90 8.79
N VAL A 36 17.12 -19.39 9.71
CA VAL A 36 16.13 -18.56 10.40
C VAL A 36 16.83 -17.75 11.48
N PRO A 37 16.83 -16.41 11.37
CA PRO A 37 17.42 -15.57 12.40
C PRO A 37 16.56 -15.56 13.67
N THR A 38 17.16 -15.19 14.80
CA THR A 38 16.45 -15.14 16.10
C THR A 38 16.00 -13.71 16.39
N ILE A 39 14.76 -13.57 16.88
CA ILE A 39 14.24 -12.30 17.39
C ILE A 39 14.90 -12.01 18.73
N ARG A 40 15.47 -10.80 18.86
CA ARG A 40 16.03 -10.29 20.10
C ARG A 40 15.02 -9.37 20.77
N TRP A 41 14.39 -9.87 21.81
CA TRP A 41 13.43 -9.10 22.61
C TRP A 41 14.19 -8.15 23.56
N SER A 42 13.73 -6.91 23.71
CA SER A 42 14.34 -5.84 24.49
C SER A 42 13.31 -4.85 25.00
N ALA A 43 13.73 -3.90 25.84
CA ALA A 43 12.87 -2.79 26.23
C ALA A 43 12.42 -1.98 24.99
N CYS A 44 11.19 -1.51 25.05
CA CYS A 44 10.62 -0.71 23.96
C CYS A 44 11.24 0.69 23.91
N PRO A 45 11.45 1.26 22.71
CA PRO A 45 11.79 2.68 22.56
C PRO A 45 10.72 3.59 23.16
N SER A 46 11.11 4.79 23.57
CA SER A 46 10.23 5.77 24.25
C SER A 46 8.99 6.20 23.44
N GLY A 47 9.04 6.07 22.11
CA GLY A 47 7.91 6.41 21.23
C GLY A 47 6.87 5.27 21.07
N ILE A 48 7.11 4.08 21.63
CA ILE A 48 6.16 2.97 21.57
C ILE A 48 5.27 3.00 22.83
N PRO A 49 3.92 3.07 22.68
CA PRO A 49 2.98 2.95 23.80
C PRO A 49 3.20 1.66 24.61
N PRO A 50 2.97 1.67 25.94
CA PRO A 50 3.22 0.52 26.81
C PRO A 50 2.25 -0.64 26.54
N GLY A 51 2.55 -1.83 27.09
CA GLY A 51 1.67 -3.00 27.02
C GLY A 51 1.98 -3.97 25.87
N VAL A 52 3.10 -3.76 25.16
CA VAL A 52 3.62 -4.66 24.13
C VAL A 52 5.04 -5.08 24.47
N ASP A 53 5.47 -6.22 23.90
CA ASP A 53 6.88 -6.59 23.86
C ASP A 53 7.51 -6.01 22.59
N CYS A 54 8.76 -5.55 22.67
CA CYS A 54 9.52 -5.03 21.54
C CYS A 54 10.69 -5.93 21.20
N GLY A 55 10.93 -6.12 19.91
CA GLY A 55 12.03 -6.96 19.45
C GLY A 55 12.65 -6.47 18.15
N SER A 56 13.82 -6.99 17.86
CA SER A 56 14.50 -6.78 16.59
C SER A 56 14.99 -8.09 15.99
N ILE A 57 15.09 -8.15 14.67
CA ILE A 57 15.53 -9.34 13.95
C ILE A 57 16.39 -8.90 12.75
N PRO A 58 17.62 -9.43 12.60
CA PRO A 58 18.40 -9.21 11.40
C PRO A 58 17.88 -10.09 10.26
N VAL A 59 17.64 -9.49 9.09
CA VAL A 59 17.25 -10.19 7.87
C VAL A 59 18.24 -9.89 6.76
N PRO A 60 18.39 -10.74 5.73
CA PRO A 60 19.25 -10.44 4.58
C PRO A 60 18.90 -9.10 3.93
N LEU A 61 19.93 -8.33 3.55
CA LEU A 61 19.73 -7.12 2.76
C LEU A 61 19.07 -7.46 1.42
N SER A 62 19.57 -8.50 0.73
CA SER A 62 18.96 -9.02 -0.48
C SER A 62 18.78 -10.55 -0.40
N TYR A 63 17.86 -11.05 -1.21
CA TYR A 63 17.47 -12.46 -1.25
C TYR A 63 17.76 -13.08 -2.62
N LYS A 64 18.08 -14.36 -2.64
CA LYS A 64 18.10 -15.14 -3.89
C LYS A 64 16.74 -15.09 -4.57
N SER A 65 16.74 -15.26 -5.89
CA SER A 65 15.53 -15.21 -6.72
C SER A 65 14.46 -16.24 -6.33
N GLY A 66 13.25 -16.04 -6.85
CA GLY A 66 12.09 -16.89 -6.60
C GLY A 66 11.58 -16.77 -5.15
N ASN A 67 11.03 -17.84 -4.61
CA ASN A 67 10.48 -17.90 -3.25
C ASN A 67 11.54 -18.23 -2.16
N SER A 68 12.82 -18.11 -2.47
CA SER A 68 13.90 -18.35 -1.52
C SER A 68 14.00 -17.23 -0.49
N THR A 69 14.12 -17.57 0.78
CA THR A 69 14.50 -16.67 1.87
C THR A 69 15.98 -16.71 2.21
N ALA A 70 16.80 -17.41 1.40
CA ALA A 70 18.23 -17.41 1.56
C ALA A 70 18.84 -16.08 1.13
N ALA A 71 19.86 -15.64 1.87
CA ALA A 71 20.59 -14.42 1.57
C ALA A 71 21.28 -14.50 0.20
N ASP A 72 21.27 -13.37 -0.50
CA ASP A 72 22.14 -13.09 -1.65
C ASP A 72 23.20 -12.09 -1.18
N GLY A 73 24.32 -12.63 -0.69
CA GLY A 73 25.38 -11.85 -0.02
C GLY A 73 25.36 -11.94 1.50
N ASN A 74 26.21 -11.13 2.16
CA ASN A 74 26.47 -11.22 3.61
C ASN A 74 25.90 -10.03 4.42
N GLN A 75 25.29 -9.06 3.73
CA GLN A 75 24.76 -7.87 4.40
C GLN A 75 23.37 -8.14 4.97
N THR A 76 23.08 -7.51 6.11
CA THR A 76 21.78 -7.61 6.78
C THR A 76 21.22 -6.23 7.08
N VAL A 77 19.89 -6.18 7.24
CA VAL A 77 19.15 -5.04 7.78
C VAL A 77 18.44 -5.48 9.06
N SER A 78 18.24 -4.57 10.00
CA SER A 78 17.51 -4.85 11.22
C SER A 78 16.05 -4.46 11.03
N LEU A 79 15.13 -5.39 11.27
CA LEU A 79 13.71 -5.11 11.37
C LEU A 79 13.32 -4.98 12.85
N PHE A 80 12.36 -4.10 13.10
CA PHE A 80 11.76 -3.90 14.42
C PHE A 80 10.33 -4.41 14.42
N LEU A 81 9.90 -4.99 15.54
CA LEU A 81 8.53 -5.48 15.71
C LEU A 81 8.04 -5.27 17.14
N THR A 82 6.75 -5.04 17.25
CA THR A 82 6.02 -5.15 18.52
C THR A 82 5.17 -6.40 18.53
N ARG A 83 4.98 -6.94 19.72
CA ARG A 83 4.12 -8.08 20.00
C ARG A 83 3.12 -7.72 21.09
N LEU A 84 1.84 -7.73 20.72
CA LEU A 84 0.72 -7.57 21.62
C LEU A 84 0.13 -8.95 21.89
N ASN A 85 0.40 -9.50 23.08
CA ASN A 85 0.06 -10.87 23.43
C ASN A 85 -1.46 -11.13 23.38
N SER A 86 -1.84 -12.34 22.97
CA SER A 86 -3.22 -12.83 23.03
C SER A 86 -3.78 -12.76 24.46
N THR A 87 -5.07 -12.47 24.59
CA THR A 87 -5.81 -12.51 25.86
C THR A 87 -6.46 -13.86 26.13
N GLY A 88 -6.37 -14.81 25.19
CA GLY A 88 -6.93 -16.16 25.34
C GLY A 88 -5.91 -17.18 25.86
N ASN A 89 -6.41 -18.35 26.26
CA ASN A 89 -5.59 -19.45 26.80
C ASN A 89 -5.03 -20.40 25.72
N GLY A 90 -5.17 -20.05 24.42
CA GLY A 90 -4.76 -20.89 23.31
C GLY A 90 -3.30 -20.69 22.87
N THR A 91 -2.90 -21.46 21.85
CA THR A 91 -1.60 -21.28 21.18
C THR A 91 -1.48 -19.87 20.64
N GLN A 92 -0.35 -19.22 20.87
CA GLN A 92 -0.09 -17.86 20.43
C GLN A 92 0.15 -17.82 18.91
N ASN A 93 -0.91 -17.94 18.12
CA ASN A 93 -0.82 -17.77 16.68
C ASN A 93 -0.55 -16.28 16.36
N PRO A 94 0.45 -15.95 15.56
CA PRO A 94 0.65 -14.57 15.15
C PRO A 94 -0.37 -14.15 14.08
N LEU A 95 -0.93 -12.95 14.27
CA LEU A 95 -1.59 -12.17 13.23
C LEU A 95 -0.72 -10.95 12.94
N PHE A 96 -0.17 -10.89 11.75
CA PHE A 96 0.56 -9.71 11.28
C PHE A 96 -0.44 -8.62 10.91
N PHE A 97 -0.17 -7.43 11.39
CA PHE A 97 -0.90 -6.23 11.04
C PHE A 97 -0.01 -5.34 10.17
N ASN A 98 -0.49 -4.97 8.99
CA ASN A 98 0.19 -4.01 8.12
C ASN A 98 -0.80 -2.89 7.73
N PRO A 99 -0.57 -1.64 8.21
CA PRO A 99 -1.49 -0.52 8.00
C PRO A 99 -1.43 0.07 6.59
N GLY A 100 -0.42 -0.27 5.81
CA GLY A 100 -0.23 0.25 4.45
C GLY A 100 0.70 1.45 4.37
N GLY A 101 0.31 2.44 3.64
CA GLY A 101 1.08 3.60 3.21
C GLY A 101 1.46 3.51 1.73
N PRO A 102 2.63 2.96 1.31
CA PRO A 102 3.72 2.37 2.11
C PRO A 102 4.41 3.35 3.06
N GLY A 103 5.22 2.83 3.98
CA GLY A 103 6.03 3.69 4.86
C GLY A 103 5.43 3.98 6.25
N VAL A 104 4.22 3.47 6.55
CA VAL A 104 3.62 3.57 7.88
C VAL A 104 4.11 2.43 8.77
N GLY A 105 4.59 2.76 9.98
CA GLY A 105 5.09 1.80 10.95
C GLY A 105 3.95 1.02 11.63
N ALA A 106 3.96 -0.30 11.49
CA ALA A 106 2.96 -1.16 12.12
C ALA A 106 3.15 -1.29 13.64
N SER A 107 4.39 -1.20 14.11
CA SER A 107 4.77 -1.39 15.51
C SER A 107 4.06 -0.41 16.45
N THR A 108 4.06 0.88 16.09
CA THR A 108 3.43 1.94 16.87
C THR A 108 1.90 1.80 16.87
N LEU A 109 1.32 1.47 15.71
CA LEU A 109 -0.15 1.33 15.59
C LEU A 109 -0.68 0.12 16.37
N VAL A 110 0.03 -1.02 16.36
CA VAL A 110 -0.35 -2.18 17.19
C VAL A 110 -0.29 -1.83 18.67
N ALA A 111 0.73 -1.08 19.11
CA ALA A 111 0.81 -0.64 20.50
C ALA A 111 -0.29 0.38 20.84
N ALA A 112 -0.56 1.36 19.96
CA ALA A 112 -1.60 2.37 20.15
C ALA A 112 -3.02 1.77 20.12
N GLY A 113 -3.24 0.69 19.39
CA GLY A 113 -4.54 0.03 19.24
C GLY A 113 -5.13 -0.51 20.54
N GLN A 114 -4.34 -0.57 21.62
CA GLN A 114 -4.86 -0.88 22.96
C GLN A 114 -5.65 0.29 23.58
N PHE A 115 -5.39 1.51 23.12
CA PHE A 115 -5.95 2.75 23.67
C PHE A 115 -6.89 3.44 22.68
N VAL A 116 -6.73 3.14 21.39
CA VAL A 116 -7.51 3.73 20.29
C VAL A 116 -8.23 2.61 19.54
N PRO A 117 -9.54 2.39 19.78
CA PRO A 117 -10.29 1.24 19.24
C PRO A 117 -10.20 1.09 17.72
N ASN A 118 -10.14 2.19 16.99
CA ASN A 118 -10.04 2.17 15.52
C ASN A 118 -8.71 1.56 15.03
N PHE A 119 -7.61 1.75 15.74
CA PHE A 119 -6.32 1.15 15.39
C PHE A 119 -6.17 -0.29 15.91
N GLY A 120 -6.89 -0.66 16.96
CA GLY A 120 -6.83 -1.98 17.55
C GLY A 120 -7.61 -3.03 16.77
N VAL A 121 -7.47 -4.28 17.16
CA VAL A 121 -8.34 -5.39 16.75
C VAL A 121 -9.33 -5.71 17.86
N SER A 122 -10.46 -6.34 17.50
CA SER A 122 -11.48 -6.68 18.49
C SER A 122 -10.99 -7.70 19.54
N ASP A 123 -11.70 -7.76 20.68
CA ASP A 123 -11.44 -8.76 21.71
C ASP A 123 -11.58 -10.20 21.19
N ALA A 124 -12.48 -10.43 20.21
CA ALA A 124 -12.63 -11.74 19.59
C ALA A 124 -11.34 -12.16 18.86
N VAL A 125 -10.73 -11.25 18.12
CA VAL A 125 -9.46 -11.46 17.43
C VAL A 125 -8.31 -11.58 18.45
N ARG A 126 -8.29 -10.73 19.49
CA ARG A 126 -7.29 -10.74 20.56
C ARG A 126 -7.29 -12.02 21.37
N ARG A 127 -8.44 -12.69 21.52
CA ARG A 127 -8.50 -14.02 22.19
C ARG A 127 -7.81 -15.12 21.40
N VAL A 128 -7.71 -14.98 20.07
CA VAL A 128 -7.17 -16.02 19.18
C VAL A 128 -5.72 -15.75 18.79
N TYR A 129 -5.36 -14.47 18.65
CA TYR A 129 -4.07 -14.08 18.07
C TYR A 129 -3.23 -13.22 19.01
N THR A 130 -1.93 -13.47 18.93
CA THR A 130 -0.89 -12.49 19.27
C THR A 130 -0.71 -11.58 18.08
N ILE A 131 -0.88 -10.26 18.25
CA ILE A 131 -0.79 -9.30 17.16
C ILE A 131 0.66 -8.87 16.99
N ILE A 132 1.17 -8.96 15.76
CA ILE A 132 2.53 -8.59 15.40
C ILE A 132 2.50 -7.31 14.54
N GLY A 133 3.05 -6.24 15.06
CA GLY A 133 3.34 -5.02 14.31
C GLY A 133 4.79 -5.05 13.83
N LEU A 134 5.03 -5.57 12.64
CA LEU A 134 6.35 -5.61 12.02
C LEU A 134 6.54 -4.36 11.16
N ASP A 135 7.49 -3.50 11.53
CA ASP A 135 7.90 -2.40 10.67
C ASP A 135 8.70 -2.95 9.49
N PRO A 136 8.27 -2.75 8.25
CA PRO A 136 9.03 -3.19 7.09
C PRO A 136 10.42 -2.55 7.03
N ARG A 137 11.30 -3.11 6.21
CA ARG A 137 12.61 -2.50 5.90
C ARG A 137 12.42 -1.07 5.40
N GLY A 138 13.19 -0.15 5.89
CA GLY A 138 13.09 1.27 5.57
C GLY A 138 12.00 2.03 6.33
N VAL A 139 11.23 1.39 7.22
CA VAL A 139 10.04 1.96 7.85
C VAL A 139 10.16 1.96 9.37
N GLY A 140 9.59 2.97 10.02
CA GLY A 140 9.42 3.05 11.46
C GLY A 140 10.73 2.91 12.24
N TYR A 141 10.76 1.97 13.18
CA TYR A 141 11.93 1.65 13.98
C TYR A 141 12.87 0.59 13.34
N SER A 142 12.52 0.05 12.17
CA SER A 142 13.43 -0.75 11.34
C SER A 142 14.56 0.12 10.80
N THR A 143 15.62 -0.48 10.22
CA THR A 143 16.70 0.30 9.56
C THR A 143 16.08 1.34 8.61
N PRO A 144 16.20 2.66 8.90
CA PRO A 144 15.40 3.69 8.23
C PRO A 144 15.98 4.09 6.87
N ILE A 145 15.13 4.66 6.01
CA ILE A 145 15.54 5.46 4.86
C ILE A 145 15.93 6.85 5.34
N LYS A 146 17.06 7.35 4.86
CA LYS A 146 17.57 8.68 5.14
C LYS A 146 17.81 9.45 3.86
N CYS A 147 17.26 10.66 3.78
CA CYS A 147 17.43 11.58 2.66
C CYS A 147 17.77 12.98 3.17
N ASP A 148 18.17 13.87 2.28
CA ASP A 148 18.39 15.28 2.63
C ASP A 148 17.04 16.02 2.69
N PRO A 149 16.59 16.48 3.88
CA PRO A 149 15.33 17.20 4.03
C PRO A 149 15.34 18.56 3.29
N ASN A 150 16.52 19.20 3.15
CA ASN A 150 16.59 20.47 2.45
C ASN A 150 16.30 20.33 0.95
N ILE A 151 16.71 19.21 0.35
CA ILE A 151 16.36 18.90 -1.04
C ILE A 151 14.87 18.54 -1.12
N TYR A 152 14.39 17.65 -0.24
CA TYR A 152 12.99 17.23 -0.22
C TYR A 152 12.01 18.39 -0.10
N ASN A 153 12.31 19.36 0.77
CA ASN A 153 11.45 20.50 1.06
C ASN A 153 11.41 21.56 -0.07
N GLN A 154 12.26 21.43 -1.09
CA GLN A 154 12.16 22.30 -2.26
C GLN A 154 10.86 22.00 -3.00
N ARG A 155 10.11 23.04 -3.33
CA ARG A 155 8.88 22.89 -4.11
C ARG A 155 9.22 22.57 -5.57
N ILE A 156 8.66 21.48 -6.08
CA ILE A 156 8.72 21.10 -7.48
C ILE A 156 7.30 20.82 -8.00
N ARG A 157 6.99 21.30 -9.19
CA ARG A 157 5.70 21.01 -9.85
C ARG A 157 5.73 19.62 -10.46
N THR A 158 4.68 18.81 -10.18
CA THR A 158 4.49 17.50 -10.80
C THR A 158 3.60 17.59 -12.05
N PHE A 159 2.72 18.60 -12.11
CA PHE A 159 1.95 18.94 -13.32
C PHE A 159 2.82 19.75 -14.27
N VAL A 160 3.60 19.05 -15.09
CA VAL A 160 4.50 19.66 -16.07
C VAL A 160 3.72 20.13 -17.30
N SER A 161 4.12 21.26 -17.89
CA SER A 161 3.46 21.88 -19.04
C SER A 161 4.35 21.93 -20.29
N ASP A 162 5.64 21.65 -20.16
CA ASP A 162 6.63 21.74 -21.21
C ASP A 162 7.89 20.92 -20.90
N ASN A 163 8.80 20.85 -21.87
CA ASN A 163 10.03 20.09 -21.69
C ASN A 163 10.94 20.67 -20.59
N ALA A 164 10.92 21.98 -20.35
CA ALA A 164 11.76 22.60 -19.31
C ALA A 164 11.29 22.18 -17.92
N SER A 165 9.98 22.24 -17.65
CA SER A 165 9.38 21.78 -16.39
C SER A 165 9.54 20.27 -16.17
N TYR A 166 9.45 19.47 -17.24
CA TYR A 166 9.74 18.02 -17.18
C TYR A 166 11.20 17.75 -16.80
N GLN A 167 12.16 18.42 -17.45
CA GLN A 167 13.59 18.26 -17.12
C GLN A 167 13.92 18.74 -15.70
N ALA A 168 13.28 19.81 -15.24
CA ALA A 168 13.41 20.29 -13.87
C ALA A 168 12.91 19.24 -12.86
N LEU A 169 11.75 18.62 -13.11
CA LEU A 169 11.19 17.54 -12.29
C LEU A 169 12.14 16.34 -12.24
N VAL A 170 12.59 15.84 -13.39
CA VAL A 170 13.52 14.68 -13.47
C VAL A 170 14.85 14.99 -12.77
N SER A 171 15.38 16.20 -12.94
CA SER A 171 16.62 16.66 -12.30
C SER A 171 16.48 16.70 -10.77
N TYR A 172 15.39 17.28 -10.28
CA TYR A 172 15.06 17.31 -8.86
C TYR A 172 14.93 15.89 -8.27
N ASN A 173 14.15 15.02 -8.92
CA ASN A 173 13.96 13.64 -8.46
C ASN A 173 15.29 12.88 -8.39
N ARG A 174 16.15 13.05 -9.38
CA ARG A 174 17.50 12.45 -9.40
C ARG A 174 18.36 12.99 -8.26
N GLN A 175 18.37 14.31 -8.04
CA GLN A 175 19.14 14.93 -6.95
C GLN A 175 18.65 14.44 -5.59
N PHE A 176 17.34 14.42 -5.38
CA PHE A 176 16.75 13.93 -4.15
C PHE A 176 17.03 12.44 -3.94
N GLY A 177 16.77 11.60 -4.95
CA GLY A 177 17.05 10.17 -4.88
C GLY A 177 18.54 9.86 -4.64
N GLN A 178 19.46 10.64 -5.23
CA GLN A 178 20.90 10.50 -4.99
C GLN A 178 21.27 10.85 -3.54
N SER A 179 20.60 11.84 -2.93
CA SER A 179 20.79 12.13 -1.50
C SER A 179 20.36 10.93 -0.64
N CYS A 180 19.22 10.30 -0.99
CA CYS A 180 18.75 9.09 -0.32
C CYS A 180 19.75 7.93 -0.48
N ALA A 181 20.29 7.72 -1.68
CA ALA A 181 21.28 6.68 -1.95
C ALA A 181 22.56 6.87 -1.12
N ASN A 182 23.05 8.10 -1.03
CA ASN A 182 24.26 8.43 -0.27
C ASN A 182 24.08 8.26 1.26
N LEU A 183 22.90 8.61 1.79
CA LEU A 183 22.63 8.60 3.23
C LEU A 183 22.10 7.25 3.73
N THR A 184 21.35 6.52 2.90
CA THR A 184 20.79 5.21 3.25
C THR A 184 21.72 4.06 2.88
N GLY A 185 22.48 4.21 1.79
CA GLY A 185 23.33 3.14 1.25
C GLY A 185 22.55 2.02 0.56
N PRO A 186 23.08 0.77 0.55
CA PRO A 186 22.55 -0.33 -0.26
C PRO A 186 21.10 -0.72 0.03
N LEU A 187 20.56 -0.37 1.20
CA LEU A 187 19.16 -0.64 1.53
C LEU A 187 18.21 0.03 0.53
N LEU A 188 18.57 1.20 -0.01
CA LEU A 188 17.72 1.91 -0.96
C LEU A 188 17.36 1.09 -2.20
N ASN A 189 18.17 0.11 -2.59
CA ASN A 189 17.95 -0.75 -3.76
C ASN A 189 17.15 -2.03 -3.44
N ASN A 190 16.72 -2.23 -2.20
CA ASN A 190 16.14 -3.47 -1.71
C ASN A 190 14.91 -3.21 -0.82
N LEU A 191 13.99 -2.34 -1.26
CA LEU A 191 12.82 -1.91 -0.49
C LEU A 191 11.50 -2.47 -1.02
N ASP A 192 11.51 -3.08 -2.20
CA ASP A 192 10.30 -3.57 -2.86
C ASP A 192 9.50 -4.58 -2.01
N THR A 193 8.24 -4.71 -2.33
CA THR A 193 7.30 -5.56 -1.56
C THR A 193 7.63 -7.06 -1.65
N VAL A 194 8.41 -7.51 -2.66
CA VAL A 194 8.91 -8.89 -2.71
C VAL A 194 9.91 -9.15 -1.58
N HIS A 195 10.82 -8.21 -1.32
CA HIS A 195 11.74 -8.28 -0.17
C HIS A 195 10.96 -8.24 1.15
N VAL A 196 9.96 -7.36 1.26
CA VAL A 196 9.12 -7.25 2.46
C VAL A 196 8.34 -8.54 2.72
N ALA A 197 7.81 -9.20 1.69
CA ALA A 197 7.12 -10.49 1.84
C ALA A 197 8.06 -11.61 2.31
N LYS A 198 9.30 -11.64 1.83
CA LYS A 198 10.34 -12.59 2.30
C LYS A 198 10.78 -12.31 3.74
N ASP A 199 10.83 -11.05 4.13
CA ASP A 199 11.06 -10.65 5.53
C ASP A 199 9.97 -11.21 6.45
N HIS A 200 8.70 -11.04 6.06
CA HIS A 200 7.56 -11.56 6.82
C HIS A 200 7.61 -13.10 6.95
N GLU A 201 8.02 -13.81 5.90
CA GLU A 201 8.22 -15.26 5.96
C GLU A 201 9.33 -15.65 6.94
N LEU A 202 10.45 -14.93 6.98
CA LEU A 202 11.51 -15.17 7.98
C LEU A 202 11.01 -14.88 9.40
N VAL A 203 10.27 -13.79 9.62
CA VAL A 203 9.71 -13.46 10.94
C VAL A 203 8.66 -14.49 11.37
N ARG A 204 7.78 -14.93 10.45
CA ARG A 204 6.83 -16.04 10.71
C ARG A 204 7.57 -17.27 11.23
N ARG A 205 8.65 -17.66 10.55
CA ARG A 205 9.47 -18.83 10.94
C ARG A 205 10.20 -18.59 12.27
N ALA A 206 10.71 -17.39 12.51
CA ALA A 206 11.36 -17.03 13.79
C ALA A 206 10.40 -17.04 14.97
N LEU A 207 9.11 -16.80 14.72
CA LEU A 207 8.01 -16.96 15.70
C LEU A 207 7.52 -18.40 15.83
N ASN A 208 8.12 -19.37 15.14
CA ASN A 208 7.70 -20.78 15.04
C ASN A 208 6.23 -20.95 14.59
N ALA A 209 5.69 -19.99 13.84
CA ALA A 209 4.33 -20.04 13.36
C ALA A 209 4.20 -20.94 12.13
N THR A 210 3.22 -21.84 12.12
CA THR A 210 2.96 -22.71 10.97
C THR A 210 2.29 -21.99 9.81
N LYS A 211 1.51 -20.94 10.10
CA LYS A 211 0.74 -20.16 9.14
C LYS A 211 1.04 -18.67 9.27
N PHE A 212 0.97 -17.97 8.13
CA PHE A 212 1.00 -16.52 8.02
C PHE A 212 -0.44 -16.00 8.00
N ASN A 213 -0.87 -15.38 9.09
CA ASN A 213 -2.15 -14.69 9.16
C ASN A 213 -1.89 -13.20 9.00
N LEU A 214 -2.71 -12.51 8.21
CA LEU A 214 -2.52 -11.09 7.88
C LEU A 214 -3.83 -10.32 7.97
N LEU A 215 -3.78 -9.17 8.61
CA LEU A 215 -4.68 -8.06 8.40
C LEU A 215 -3.90 -6.99 7.62
N GLY A 216 -4.05 -7.00 6.31
CA GLY A 216 -3.37 -6.10 5.37
C GLY A 216 -4.32 -5.03 4.90
N LEU A 217 -3.95 -3.77 5.13
CA LEU A 217 -4.74 -2.59 4.83
C LEU A 217 -4.06 -1.77 3.72
N SER A 218 -4.81 -1.30 2.71
CA SER A 218 -4.25 -0.44 1.66
C SER A 218 -3.01 -1.07 0.99
N TYR A 219 -1.84 -0.44 1.00
CA TYR A 219 -0.58 -1.05 0.55
C TYR A 219 -0.29 -2.41 1.21
N GLY A 220 -0.73 -2.63 2.45
CA GLY A 220 -0.61 -3.94 3.12
C GLY A 220 -1.32 -5.08 2.37
N THR A 221 -2.25 -4.76 1.49
CA THR A 221 -2.88 -5.74 0.58
C THR A 221 -1.93 -6.18 -0.53
N LEU A 222 -1.05 -5.28 -1.03
CA LEU A 222 0.01 -5.64 -1.96
C LEU A 222 1.02 -6.59 -1.30
N LEU A 223 1.38 -6.35 -0.04
CA LEU A 223 2.17 -7.31 0.74
C LEU A 223 1.49 -8.68 0.79
N GLY A 224 0.18 -8.73 1.08
CA GLY A 224 -0.60 -9.98 1.09
C GLY A 224 -0.57 -10.70 -0.26
N GLN A 225 -0.75 -9.97 -1.36
CA GLN A 225 -0.70 -10.49 -2.72
C GLN A 225 0.68 -11.05 -3.07
N GLN A 226 1.77 -10.33 -2.74
CA GLN A 226 3.13 -10.81 -2.94
C GLN A 226 3.43 -12.05 -2.10
N TYR A 227 2.96 -12.08 -0.86
CA TYR A 227 3.12 -13.25 0.01
C TYR A 227 2.37 -14.47 -0.54
N LEU A 228 1.13 -14.30 -1.01
CA LEU A 228 0.33 -15.34 -1.68
C LEU A 228 1.06 -15.91 -2.91
N SER A 229 1.67 -15.05 -3.71
CA SER A 229 2.44 -15.46 -4.89
C SER A 229 3.69 -16.28 -4.54
N LEU A 230 4.38 -15.92 -3.45
CA LEU A 230 5.64 -16.55 -3.06
C LEU A 230 5.44 -17.80 -2.17
N PHE A 231 4.49 -17.75 -1.24
CA PHE A 231 4.34 -18.73 -0.15
C PHE A 231 2.89 -19.20 0.04
N PRO A 232 2.15 -19.58 -1.00
CA PRO A 232 0.70 -19.87 -0.92
C PRO A 232 0.36 -20.96 0.11
N ASN A 233 1.23 -21.94 0.31
CA ASN A 233 1.00 -23.08 1.20
C ASN A 233 1.11 -22.72 2.70
N THR A 234 1.72 -21.59 3.03
CA THR A 234 1.90 -21.13 4.43
C THR A 234 0.86 -20.09 4.83
N VAL A 235 0.02 -19.66 3.91
CA VAL A 235 -1.08 -18.71 4.20
C VAL A 235 -2.08 -19.34 5.17
N GLY A 236 -2.48 -18.54 6.15
CA GLY A 236 -3.56 -18.82 7.10
C GLY A 236 -4.79 -17.96 6.78
N ARG A 237 -5.34 -17.28 7.77
CA ARG A 237 -6.42 -16.31 7.57
C ARG A 237 -5.82 -14.99 7.12
N MET A 238 -6.34 -14.46 6.01
CA MET A 238 -5.84 -13.22 5.41
C MET A 238 -7.01 -12.33 5.03
N VAL A 239 -6.98 -11.09 5.52
CA VAL A 239 -7.88 -10.01 5.14
C VAL A 239 -7.09 -9.01 4.31
N LEU A 240 -7.65 -8.60 3.18
CA LEU A 240 -7.15 -7.58 2.27
C LEU A 240 -8.21 -6.46 2.21
N ASP A 241 -8.04 -5.42 3.03
CA ASP A 241 -9.00 -4.31 3.13
C ASP A 241 -8.48 -3.08 2.37
N GLY A 242 -9.27 -2.59 1.42
CA GLY A 242 -8.87 -1.55 0.48
C GLY A 242 -7.73 -2.02 -0.45
N PRO A 243 -7.95 -3.04 -1.29
CA PRO A 243 -6.89 -3.64 -2.07
C PRO A 243 -6.37 -2.74 -3.18
N VAL A 244 -5.04 -2.77 -3.37
CA VAL A 244 -4.34 -2.17 -4.50
C VAL A 244 -4.18 -3.23 -5.58
N ASP A 245 -4.65 -2.98 -6.80
CA ASP A 245 -4.42 -3.86 -7.94
C ASP A 245 -3.08 -3.51 -8.62
N HIS A 246 -2.06 -4.27 -8.30
CA HIS A 246 -0.71 -4.07 -8.82
C HIS A 246 -0.52 -4.58 -10.26
N SER A 247 -1.56 -5.12 -10.88
CA SER A 247 -1.53 -5.55 -12.30
C SER A 247 -1.86 -4.43 -13.29
N GLN A 248 -2.36 -3.29 -12.80
CA GLN A 248 -2.81 -2.18 -13.63
C GLN A 248 -1.64 -1.50 -14.38
N SER A 249 -1.85 -1.16 -15.64
CA SER A 249 -0.93 -0.26 -16.36
C SER A 249 -0.93 1.14 -15.74
N GLU A 250 0.13 1.93 -15.95
CA GLU A 250 0.21 3.31 -15.43
C GLU A 250 -1.02 4.17 -15.78
N PRO A 251 -1.50 4.22 -17.05
CA PRO A 251 -2.69 5.00 -17.37
C PRO A 251 -3.96 4.47 -16.71
N SER A 252 -4.13 3.14 -16.64
CA SER A 252 -5.31 2.51 -16.02
C SER A 252 -5.35 2.79 -14.53
N ALA A 253 -4.22 2.63 -13.82
CA ALA A 253 -4.13 2.89 -12.39
C ALA A 253 -4.43 4.36 -12.07
N LEU A 254 -3.87 5.29 -12.87
CA LEU A 254 -4.10 6.71 -12.69
C LEU A 254 -5.57 7.08 -12.91
N LEU A 255 -6.18 6.60 -14.01
CA LEU A 255 -7.60 6.86 -14.29
C LEU A 255 -8.51 6.33 -13.17
N THR A 256 -8.25 5.11 -12.72
CA THR A 256 -9.05 4.43 -11.69
C THR A 256 -9.00 5.17 -10.35
N GLU A 257 -7.78 5.48 -9.85
CA GLU A 257 -7.64 6.19 -8.57
C GLU A 257 -8.19 7.62 -8.65
N SER A 258 -7.89 8.34 -9.73
CA SER A 258 -8.39 9.72 -9.90
C SER A 258 -9.92 9.77 -9.95
N SER A 259 -10.56 8.81 -10.62
CA SER A 259 -12.03 8.73 -10.71
C SER A 259 -12.67 8.47 -9.34
N THR A 260 -12.09 7.56 -8.55
CA THR A 260 -12.64 7.25 -7.22
C THR A 260 -12.38 8.39 -6.22
N TYR A 261 -11.23 9.07 -6.33
CA TYR A 261 -10.94 10.27 -5.54
C TYR A 261 -11.96 11.38 -5.84
N GLU A 262 -12.20 11.70 -7.11
CA GLU A 262 -13.19 12.70 -7.53
C GLU A 262 -14.61 12.31 -7.07
N ALA A 263 -14.98 11.04 -7.15
CA ALA A 263 -16.27 10.54 -6.66
C ALA A 263 -16.44 10.76 -5.14
N THR A 264 -15.40 10.46 -4.35
CA THR A 264 -15.41 10.68 -2.91
C THR A 264 -15.43 12.16 -2.55
N LEU A 265 -14.71 13.00 -3.29
CA LEU A 265 -14.76 14.46 -3.14
C LEU A 265 -16.18 15.00 -3.38
N ASN A 266 -16.90 14.46 -4.35
CA ASN A 266 -18.30 14.81 -4.59
C ASN A 266 -19.23 14.37 -3.47
N GLN A 267 -18.98 13.21 -2.82
CA GLN A 267 -19.71 12.80 -1.62
C GLN A 267 -19.46 13.79 -0.46
N PHE A 268 -18.22 14.22 -0.29
CA PHE A 268 -17.90 15.25 0.72
C PHE A 268 -18.66 16.55 0.47
N PHE A 269 -18.75 17.05 -0.77
CA PHE A 269 -19.51 18.28 -1.07
C PHE A 269 -20.98 18.14 -0.68
N GLN A 270 -21.65 17.05 -1.06
CA GLN A 270 -23.04 16.79 -0.71
C GLN A 270 -23.25 16.69 0.81
N TRP A 271 -22.34 15.99 1.49
CA TRP A 271 -22.36 15.90 2.95
C TRP A 271 -22.19 17.27 3.59
N CYS A 272 -21.23 18.05 3.17
CA CYS A 272 -20.91 19.35 3.75
C CYS A 272 -22.03 20.39 3.54
N ASP A 273 -22.66 20.38 2.36
CA ASP A 273 -23.77 21.30 2.05
C ASP A 273 -24.98 21.10 2.99
N THR A 274 -25.16 19.88 3.51
CA THR A 274 -26.35 19.50 4.31
C THR A 274 -26.05 19.20 5.78
N ASN A 275 -24.78 18.98 6.16
CA ASN A 275 -24.42 18.59 7.53
C ASN A 275 -24.03 19.82 8.36
N ASN A 276 -24.72 20.01 9.48
CA ASN A 276 -24.53 21.17 10.37
C ASN A 276 -23.19 21.19 11.11
N THR A 277 -22.40 20.11 11.08
CA THR A 277 -21.04 20.08 11.63
C THR A 277 -19.99 20.57 10.63
N CYS A 278 -20.33 20.71 9.36
CA CYS A 278 -19.44 21.26 8.35
C CYS A 278 -19.41 22.80 8.45
N ALA A 279 -18.22 23.38 8.47
CA ALA A 279 -18.03 24.84 8.52
C ALA A 279 -18.57 25.57 7.27
N LEU A 280 -18.81 24.87 6.17
CA LEU A 280 -19.39 25.40 4.92
C LEU A 280 -20.87 25.04 4.75
N ASN A 281 -21.54 24.48 5.78
CA ASN A 281 -22.95 24.12 5.73
C ASN A 281 -23.82 25.28 5.20
N GLY A 282 -24.75 24.97 4.34
CA GLY A 282 -25.63 25.97 3.70
C GLY A 282 -24.99 26.76 2.56
N ASN A 283 -23.72 26.48 2.21
CA ASN A 283 -23.08 27.02 1.02
C ASN A 283 -23.07 25.99 -0.12
N ASN A 284 -22.63 26.40 -1.29
CA ASN A 284 -22.26 25.48 -2.38
C ASN A 284 -20.77 25.10 -2.21
N THR A 285 -20.49 24.03 -1.47
CA THR A 285 -19.11 23.63 -1.13
C THR A 285 -18.28 23.32 -2.39
N ARG A 286 -18.91 22.76 -3.43
CA ARG A 286 -18.24 22.54 -4.72
C ARG A 286 -17.77 23.87 -5.34
N GLN A 287 -18.59 24.91 -5.31
CA GLN A 287 -18.23 26.22 -5.85
C GLN A 287 -17.11 26.85 -5.03
N VAL A 288 -17.20 26.79 -3.69
CA VAL A 288 -16.13 27.27 -2.78
C VAL A 288 -14.79 26.59 -3.13
N PHE A 289 -14.81 25.28 -3.30
CA PHE A 289 -13.62 24.51 -3.67
C PHE A 289 -13.06 24.91 -5.03
N THR A 290 -13.93 25.08 -6.03
CA THR A 290 -13.52 25.50 -7.40
C THR A 290 -12.89 26.88 -7.40
N ASP A 291 -13.52 27.84 -6.71
CA ASP A 291 -13.01 29.23 -6.61
C ASP A 291 -11.66 29.25 -5.86
N LEU A 292 -11.53 28.41 -4.82
CA LEU A 292 -10.29 28.29 -4.07
C LEU A 292 -9.15 27.75 -4.95
N LEU A 293 -9.42 26.73 -5.78
CA LEU A 293 -8.43 26.22 -6.75
C LEU A 293 -8.00 27.28 -7.74
N LEU A 294 -8.96 28.00 -8.35
CA LEU A 294 -8.65 29.09 -9.30
C LEU A 294 -7.80 30.18 -8.65
N LYS A 295 -8.12 30.56 -7.41
CA LYS A 295 -7.34 31.52 -6.64
C LYS A 295 -5.92 31.02 -6.36
N ALA A 296 -5.77 29.79 -5.92
CA ALA A 296 -4.47 29.19 -5.56
C ALA A 296 -3.60 28.88 -6.80
N ASP A 297 -4.21 28.56 -7.95
CA ASP A 297 -3.51 28.39 -9.23
C ASP A 297 -2.99 29.73 -9.78
N ALA A 298 -3.74 30.82 -9.58
CA ALA A 298 -3.33 32.16 -9.98
C ALA A 298 -2.26 32.77 -9.05
N SER A 299 -2.40 32.54 -7.73
CA SER A 299 -1.45 33.03 -6.71
C SER A 299 -1.51 32.15 -5.47
N PRO A 300 -0.38 31.58 -5.01
CA PRO A 300 -0.36 30.73 -3.82
C PRO A 300 -0.94 31.43 -2.59
N ILE A 301 -1.78 30.74 -1.82
CA ILE A 301 -2.44 31.27 -0.63
C ILE A 301 -1.50 31.17 0.57
N PRO A 302 -1.32 32.21 1.38
CA PRO A 302 -0.45 32.17 2.56
C PRO A 302 -0.84 31.09 3.57
N ALA A 303 0.18 30.50 4.23
CA ALA A 303 0.07 29.55 5.33
C ALA A 303 0.82 30.10 6.57
N PRO A 304 0.29 31.15 7.23
CA PRO A 304 1.05 31.94 8.20
C PRO A 304 1.39 31.17 9.48
N SER A 305 0.63 30.13 9.84
CA SER A 305 0.88 29.36 11.07
C SER A 305 1.84 28.18 10.89
N CYS A 306 2.46 28.01 9.71
CA CYS A 306 3.44 26.93 9.47
C CYS A 306 4.72 27.04 10.31
N ASN A 307 5.20 28.27 10.59
CA ASN A 307 6.35 28.50 11.46
C ASN A 307 7.56 27.58 11.19
N GLY A 308 7.83 27.28 9.92
CA GLY A 308 8.93 26.40 9.50
C GLY A 308 8.63 24.89 9.60
N THR A 309 7.38 24.48 9.88
CA THR A 309 6.99 23.05 9.92
C THR A 309 6.21 22.60 8.68
N CYS A 310 5.73 23.53 7.87
CA CYS A 310 5.06 23.26 6.60
C CYS A 310 5.43 24.33 5.57
N GLN A 311 5.00 24.16 4.34
CA GLN A 311 5.26 25.14 3.26
C GLN A 311 4.60 26.48 3.59
N PRO A 312 5.26 27.63 3.37
CA PRO A 312 4.78 28.96 3.79
C PRO A 312 3.55 29.46 3.01
N ASN A 313 3.21 28.78 1.93
CA ASN A 313 2.04 29.06 1.10
C ASN A 313 1.56 27.78 0.41
N VAL A 314 0.36 27.81 -0.17
CA VAL A 314 -0.34 26.65 -0.73
C VAL A 314 -0.75 26.97 -2.17
N THR A 315 -0.36 26.14 -3.12
CA THR A 315 -0.77 26.20 -4.53
C THR A 315 -2.01 25.36 -4.78
N GLY A 316 -2.65 25.51 -5.94
CA GLY A 316 -3.74 24.62 -6.33
C GLY A 316 -3.30 23.15 -6.45
N GLU A 317 -2.04 22.89 -6.84
CA GLU A 317 -1.46 21.54 -6.84
C GLU A 317 -1.38 20.97 -5.41
N ASP A 318 -0.92 21.74 -4.42
CA ASP A 318 -0.91 21.31 -3.02
C ASP A 318 -2.32 21.00 -2.49
N ILE A 319 -3.31 21.82 -2.83
CA ILE A 319 -4.71 21.58 -2.43
C ILE A 319 -5.20 20.25 -3.00
N ARG A 320 -4.98 20.00 -4.29
CA ARG A 320 -5.41 18.78 -4.97
C ARG A 320 -4.81 17.51 -4.33
N TYR A 321 -3.54 17.54 -3.94
CA TYR A 321 -2.91 16.40 -3.25
C TYR A 321 -3.35 16.28 -1.79
N ASN A 322 -3.36 17.39 -1.04
CA ASN A 322 -3.55 17.32 0.42
C ASN A 322 -5.00 17.04 0.83
N VAL A 323 -5.98 17.41 0.00
CA VAL A 323 -7.40 17.14 0.25
C VAL A 323 -7.71 15.64 0.22
N GLN A 324 -6.99 14.83 -0.58
CA GLN A 324 -7.18 13.38 -0.59
C GLN A 324 -7.03 12.77 0.81
N ASN A 325 -6.08 13.27 1.61
CA ASN A 325 -5.85 12.78 2.97
C ASN A 325 -7.05 13.02 3.91
N TYR A 326 -7.74 14.17 3.77
CA TYR A 326 -8.92 14.47 4.55
C TYR A 326 -10.13 13.60 4.19
N LEU A 327 -10.17 13.07 2.96
CA LEU A 327 -11.27 12.24 2.50
C LEU A 327 -11.17 10.79 2.97
N GLN A 328 -10.03 10.37 3.51
CA GLN A 328 -9.83 9.00 3.96
C GLN A 328 -10.77 8.62 5.12
N PHE A 329 -11.09 9.59 6.01
CA PHE A 329 -11.89 9.32 7.19
C PHE A 329 -13.05 10.32 7.30
N VAL A 330 -14.26 9.79 7.35
CA VAL A 330 -15.45 10.63 7.48
C VAL A 330 -15.55 11.22 8.88
N ASP A 331 -15.23 10.46 9.91
CA ASP A 331 -15.56 10.78 11.31
C ASP A 331 -14.54 10.29 12.36
N LEU A 332 -13.25 10.34 12.06
CA LEU A 332 -12.22 10.03 13.05
C LEU A 332 -11.71 11.30 13.73
N SER A 333 -11.93 11.44 15.02
CA SER A 333 -11.59 12.64 15.80
C SER A 333 -10.07 12.91 15.94
N TYR A 334 -9.22 11.93 15.69
CA TYR A 334 -7.74 11.99 15.80
C TYR A 334 -7.02 11.98 14.45
N ALA A 335 -7.76 12.01 13.34
CA ALA A 335 -7.21 12.05 11.98
C ALA A 335 -7.81 13.21 11.19
N SER A 336 -7.17 13.60 10.10
CA SER A 336 -7.78 14.48 9.10
C SER A 336 -9.10 13.86 8.65
N ASN A 337 -10.20 14.61 8.71
CA ASN A 337 -11.55 14.12 8.46
C ASN A 337 -12.38 15.16 7.69
N TRP A 338 -13.62 14.81 7.35
CA TRP A 338 -14.50 15.66 6.57
C TRP A 338 -14.87 16.98 7.29
N THR A 339 -15.10 16.94 8.60
CA THR A 339 -15.34 18.17 9.39
C THR A 339 -14.12 19.10 9.33
N GLY A 340 -12.91 18.52 9.49
CA GLY A 340 -11.65 19.27 9.37
C GLY A 340 -11.43 19.82 7.96
N LEU A 341 -11.82 19.09 6.90
CA LEU A 341 -11.75 19.59 5.53
C LEU A 341 -12.64 20.82 5.33
N GLY A 342 -13.90 20.77 5.82
CA GLY A 342 -14.80 21.92 5.73
C GLY A 342 -14.21 23.17 6.39
N ALA A 343 -13.61 23.03 7.57
CA ALA A 343 -12.92 24.11 8.27
C ALA A 343 -11.69 24.63 7.49
N ALA A 344 -10.85 23.71 6.99
CA ALA A 344 -9.65 24.05 6.21
C ALA A 344 -9.98 24.80 4.92
N LEU A 345 -11.04 24.41 4.22
CA LEU A 345 -11.51 25.11 3.00
C LEU A 345 -12.04 26.52 3.31
N LEU A 346 -12.80 26.67 4.40
CA LEU A 346 -13.30 28.00 4.85
C LEU A 346 -12.14 28.91 5.23
N GLU A 347 -11.16 28.46 6.01
CA GLU A 347 -9.99 29.24 6.37
C GLU A 347 -9.16 29.64 5.16
N ALA A 348 -8.92 28.71 4.21
CA ALA A 348 -8.18 28.99 2.98
C ALA A 348 -8.90 30.01 2.10
N SER A 349 -10.23 29.97 2.02
CA SER A 349 -11.04 30.96 1.29
C SER A 349 -10.86 32.37 1.87
N ASN A 350 -10.68 32.46 3.21
CA ASN A 350 -10.40 33.70 3.95
C ASN A 350 -8.91 34.09 3.92
N GLY A 351 -8.06 33.38 3.19
CA GLY A 351 -6.65 33.73 2.99
C GLY A 351 -5.64 33.04 3.93
N ASN A 352 -6.07 32.07 4.72
CA ASN A 352 -5.20 31.25 5.56
C ASN A 352 -5.30 29.76 5.15
N ALA A 353 -4.34 29.28 4.37
CA ALA A 353 -4.32 27.90 3.90
C ALA A 353 -3.41 26.97 4.74
N THR A 354 -3.09 27.32 5.99
CA THR A 354 -2.15 26.55 6.83
C THR A 354 -2.56 25.07 6.95
N ALA A 355 -3.86 24.79 7.16
CA ALA A 355 -4.38 23.43 7.30
C ALA A 355 -4.25 22.58 6.00
N LEU A 356 -4.14 23.23 4.84
CA LEU A 356 -3.94 22.58 3.55
C LEU A 356 -2.47 22.60 3.08
N SER A 357 -1.54 23.06 3.92
CA SER A 357 -0.14 23.15 3.56
C SER A 357 0.59 21.81 3.72
N THR A 358 1.51 21.53 2.79
CA THR A 358 2.34 20.33 2.81
C THR A 358 3.37 20.39 3.96
N PRO A 359 3.41 19.43 4.88
CA PRO A 359 4.41 19.36 5.94
C PRO A 359 5.84 19.28 5.40
N LEU A 360 6.78 19.90 6.12
CA LEU A 360 8.21 19.81 5.81
C LEU A 360 8.85 18.62 6.52
N ALA A 361 9.81 17.99 5.86
CA ALA A 361 10.71 17.04 6.51
C ALA A 361 11.72 17.82 7.37
N LEU A 362 11.75 17.56 8.67
CA LEU A 362 12.60 18.27 9.63
C LEU A 362 13.88 17.51 9.96
N THR A 363 13.94 16.24 9.65
CA THR A 363 15.09 15.35 9.94
C THR A 363 15.41 14.45 8.76
N GLN A 364 16.59 13.85 8.75
CA GLN A 364 17.01 12.95 7.67
C GLN A 364 16.21 11.66 7.55
N ASN A 365 15.49 11.23 8.57
CA ASN A 365 14.60 10.05 8.51
C ASN A 365 13.11 10.41 8.51
N ALA A 366 12.75 11.68 8.79
CA ALA A 366 11.40 12.25 8.69
C ALA A 366 10.27 11.28 9.06
N THR A 367 10.43 10.54 10.17
CA THR A 367 9.47 9.52 10.61
C THR A 367 8.42 10.15 11.53
N SER A 368 7.15 9.85 11.27
CA SER A 368 6.00 10.20 12.12
C SER A 368 5.10 8.98 12.31
N ILE A 369 4.02 9.12 13.08
CA ILE A 369 3.00 8.07 13.21
C ILE A 369 2.26 7.82 11.88
N GLU A 370 2.18 8.83 11.03
CA GLU A 370 1.57 8.75 9.69
C GLU A 370 2.54 8.14 8.65
N GLY A 371 3.76 7.87 9.03
CA GLY A 371 4.80 7.30 8.18
C GLY A 371 5.92 8.26 7.83
N SER A 372 6.77 7.85 6.90
CA SER A 372 7.88 8.63 6.38
C SER A 372 7.67 8.94 4.89
N PRO A 373 7.68 10.21 4.49
CA PRO A 373 7.57 10.58 3.07
C PRO A 373 8.75 10.04 2.24
N PHE A 374 9.90 9.80 2.88
CA PHE A 374 11.07 9.21 2.22
C PHE A 374 10.85 7.73 1.92
N SER A 375 10.35 6.98 2.92
CA SER A 375 10.01 5.56 2.76
C SER A 375 8.86 5.38 1.77
N TYR A 376 7.84 6.23 1.87
CA TYR A 376 6.72 6.26 0.94
C TYR A 376 7.17 6.34 -0.52
N LEU A 377 8.03 7.33 -0.84
CA LEU A 377 8.52 7.51 -2.20
C LEU A 377 9.52 6.41 -2.60
N ALA A 378 10.47 6.05 -1.73
CA ALA A 378 11.51 5.09 -2.07
C ALA A 378 10.96 3.67 -2.31
N ILE A 379 9.96 3.23 -1.55
CA ILE A 379 9.26 1.96 -1.76
C ILE A 379 8.44 2.04 -3.04
N GLY A 380 7.66 3.11 -3.21
CA GLY A 380 6.81 3.27 -4.39
C GLY A 380 7.61 3.28 -5.70
N CYS A 381 8.79 3.88 -5.72
CA CYS A 381 9.65 3.88 -6.92
C CYS A 381 10.25 2.50 -7.26
N GLN A 382 10.17 1.52 -6.37
CA GLN A 382 10.57 0.14 -6.66
C GLN A 382 9.40 -0.78 -6.98
N ASP A 383 8.19 -0.41 -6.56
CA ASP A 383 6.98 -1.22 -6.75
C ASP A 383 6.13 -0.75 -7.94
N TRP A 384 6.14 0.54 -8.32
CA TRP A 384 5.28 1.05 -9.39
C TRP A 384 6.06 1.52 -10.61
N LEU A 385 5.50 1.22 -11.79
CA LEU A 385 6.02 1.72 -13.06
C LEU A 385 5.99 3.27 -13.10
N HIS A 386 7.03 3.86 -13.70
CA HIS A 386 7.20 5.29 -13.90
C HIS A 386 7.95 5.52 -15.22
N GLN A 387 7.27 5.24 -16.33
CA GLN A 387 7.89 5.11 -17.65
C GLN A 387 7.66 6.31 -18.57
N ALA A 388 7.11 7.43 -18.06
CA ALA A 388 6.94 8.64 -18.85
C ALA A 388 8.30 9.16 -19.35
N ARG A 389 8.41 9.43 -20.67
CA ARG A 389 9.67 9.82 -21.31
C ARG A 389 9.75 11.30 -21.67
N SER A 390 8.63 12.00 -21.55
CA SER A 390 8.51 13.40 -21.94
C SER A 390 7.41 14.12 -21.16
N ALA A 391 7.40 15.44 -21.22
CA ALA A 391 6.27 16.24 -20.73
C ALA A 391 4.95 15.80 -21.38
N THR A 392 4.96 15.56 -22.69
CA THR A 392 3.78 15.13 -23.44
C THR A 392 3.22 13.80 -22.93
N ASP A 393 4.08 12.83 -22.52
CA ASP A 393 3.60 11.55 -21.97
C ASP A 393 2.81 11.77 -20.66
N LEU A 394 3.31 12.64 -19.76
CA LEU A 394 2.60 12.98 -18.52
C LEU A 394 1.33 13.79 -18.82
N GLU A 395 1.41 14.75 -19.72
CA GLU A 395 0.27 15.59 -20.11
C GLU A 395 -0.87 14.76 -20.71
N LEU A 396 -0.59 13.84 -21.63
CA LEU A 396 -1.59 12.96 -22.22
C LEU A 396 -2.29 12.07 -21.18
N ARG A 397 -1.57 11.62 -20.14
CA ARG A 397 -2.17 10.88 -19.03
C ARG A 397 -3.16 11.74 -18.24
N LEU A 398 -2.78 12.98 -17.93
CA LEU A 398 -3.66 13.93 -17.23
C LEU A 398 -4.86 14.34 -18.09
N GLN A 399 -4.67 14.55 -19.39
CA GLN A 399 -5.76 14.83 -20.33
C GLN A 399 -6.78 13.67 -20.39
N ALA A 400 -6.31 12.42 -20.36
CA ALA A 400 -7.20 11.25 -20.34
C ALA A 400 -8.02 11.15 -19.04
N VAL A 401 -7.50 11.66 -17.93
CA VAL A 401 -8.18 11.68 -16.62
C VAL A 401 -9.16 12.85 -16.48
N GLN A 402 -8.91 13.96 -17.15
CA GLN A 402 -9.68 15.20 -16.99
C GLN A 402 -11.21 15.05 -17.07
N PRO A 403 -11.80 14.24 -17.98
CA PRO A 403 -13.25 14.05 -18.03
C PRO A 403 -13.85 13.37 -16.79
N PHE A 404 -13.05 12.60 -16.08
CA PHE A 404 -13.47 11.78 -14.93
C PHE A 404 -13.11 12.40 -13.57
N ALA A 405 -12.12 13.27 -13.57
CA ALA A 405 -11.60 13.92 -12.36
C ALA A 405 -11.26 15.42 -12.64
N PRO A 406 -12.28 16.24 -12.97
CA PRO A 406 -12.06 17.62 -13.41
C PRO A 406 -11.51 18.55 -12.32
N LEU A 407 -11.79 18.30 -11.04
CA LEU A 407 -11.33 19.14 -9.93
C LEU A 407 -9.96 18.70 -9.40
N THR A 408 -9.76 17.40 -9.25
CA THR A 408 -8.51 16.83 -8.77
C THR A 408 -7.44 16.79 -9.86
N ALA A 409 -7.85 16.83 -11.12
CA ALA A 409 -7.00 16.91 -12.33
C ALA A 409 -5.94 15.77 -12.41
N GLY A 410 -6.20 14.65 -11.74
CA GLY A 410 -5.27 13.51 -11.68
C GLY A 410 -4.30 13.53 -10.50
N ALA A 411 -4.34 14.54 -9.61
CA ALA A 411 -3.57 14.51 -8.36
C ALA A 411 -3.99 13.31 -7.54
N SER A 412 -3.10 12.33 -7.39
CA SER A 412 -3.36 11.06 -6.74
C SER A 412 -2.04 10.40 -6.35
N GLN A 413 -2.08 9.38 -5.50
CA GLN A 413 -0.91 8.58 -5.15
C GLN A 413 -0.24 7.98 -6.39
N THR A 414 -1.06 7.46 -7.32
CA THR A 414 -0.56 6.88 -8.58
C THR A 414 0.21 7.92 -9.41
N TYR A 415 -0.35 9.13 -9.59
CA TYR A 415 0.35 10.18 -10.35
C TYR A 415 1.60 10.66 -9.62
N TYR A 416 1.55 10.71 -8.30
CA TYR A 416 2.73 11.04 -7.49
C TYR A 416 3.89 10.11 -7.79
N TYR A 417 3.68 8.78 -7.82
CA TYR A 417 4.73 7.83 -8.20
C TYR A 417 5.15 7.96 -9.66
N GLN A 418 4.19 8.07 -10.58
CA GLN A 418 4.49 8.21 -12.02
C GLN A 418 5.33 9.44 -12.33
N SER A 419 5.18 10.52 -11.58
CA SER A 419 5.93 11.76 -11.76
C SER A 419 7.20 11.84 -10.91
N ARG A 420 7.12 11.50 -9.63
CA ARG A 420 8.21 11.68 -8.65
C ARG A 420 9.29 10.59 -8.71
N CYS A 421 9.00 9.45 -9.33
CA CYS A 421 10.00 8.40 -9.53
C CYS A 421 10.80 8.54 -10.84
N LEU A 422 10.47 9.48 -11.70
CA LEU A 422 11.23 9.75 -12.93
C LEU A 422 12.66 10.20 -12.58
N GLY A 423 13.63 9.42 -13.03
CA GLY A 423 15.05 9.68 -12.72
C GLY A 423 15.52 9.19 -11.34
N TRP A 424 14.68 8.46 -10.61
CA TRP A 424 15.05 7.82 -9.33
C TRP A 424 16.22 6.85 -9.51
N PRO A 425 17.26 6.86 -8.63
CA PRO A 425 18.50 6.10 -8.88
C PRO A 425 18.39 4.61 -8.55
N ALA A 426 17.46 4.19 -7.68
CA ALA A 426 17.27 2.79 -7.38
C ALA A 426 16.49 2.09 -8.51
N PRO A 427 16.77 0.81 -8.80
CA PRO A 427 16.09 0.08 -9.87
C PRO A 427 14.63 -0.18 -9.52
N LEU A 428 13.76 -0.21 -10.52
CA LEU A 428 12.42 -0.77 -10.43
C LEU A 428 12.54 -2.30 -10.37
N THR A 429 12.28 -2.90 -9.22
CA THR A 429 12.49 -4.34 -8.97
C THR A 429 11.20 -5.14 -8.90
N ASN A 430 10.08 -4.49 -8.61
CA ASN A 430 8.77 -5.11 -8.48
C ASN A 430 7.73 -4.29 -9.26
N GLY A 431 7.90 -4.15 -10.57
CA GLY A 431 6.91 -3.49 -11.44
C GLY A 431 5.57 -4.23 -11.45
N GLN A 432 4.55 -3.60 -12.06
CA GLN A 432 3.20 -4.16 -12.11
C GLN A 432 3.19 -5.58 -12.68
N ILE A 433 2.60 -6.50 -11.95
CA ILE A 433 2.56 -7.93 -12.29
C ILE A 433 1.16 -8.49 -12.04
N LEU A 434 0.63 -9.20 -13.05
CA LEU A 434 -0.55 -10.03 -12.88
C LEU A 434 -0.18 -11.29 -12.09
N LEU A 435 -0.92 -11.59 -11.01
CA LEU A 435 -0.67 -12.76 -10.19
C LEU A 435 -1.00 -14.06 -10.96
N ASN A 436 -0.19 -15.08 -10.77
CA ASN A 436 -0.44 -16.39 -11.37
C ASN A 436 -1.52 -17.13 -10.58
N THR A 437 -2.72 -17.26 -11.17
CA THR A 437 -3.88 -17.90 -10.53
C THR A 437 -3.62 -19.38 -10.21
N THR A 438 -2.78 -20.10 -10.97
CA THR A 438 -2.37 -21.49 -10.66
C THR A 438 -1.56 -21.57 -9.35
N ILE A 439 -0.86 -20.50 -8.99
CA ILE A 439 -0.15 -20.40 -7.71
C ILE A 439 -1.10 -19.98 -6.61
N THR A 440 -1.84 -18.89 -6.80
CA THR A 440 -2.68 -18.29 -5.77
C THR A 440 -3.85 -19.17 -5.35
N GLN A 441 -4.40 -20.00 -6.24
CA GLN A 441 -5.44 -20.99 -5.91
C GLN A 441 -4.99 -22.07 -4.89
N ARG A 442 -3.69 -22.20 -4.63
CA ARG A 442 -3.16 -23.13 -3.63
C ARG A 442 -3.30 -22.62 -2.19
N ALA A 443 -3.57 -21.34 -2.03
CA ALA A 443 -3.84 -20.74 -0.74
C ALA A 443 -5.29 -21.01 -0.29
N PRO A 444 -5.56 -21.00 1.03
CA PRO A 444 -6.93 -21.01 1.53
C PRO A 444 -7.68 -19.75 1.07
N PRO A 445 -9.01 -19.72 1.20
CA PRO A 445 -9.78 -18.52 0.92
C PRO A 445 -9.28 -17.30 1.71
N VAL A 446 -9.22 -16.15 1.05
CA VAL A 446 -8.92 -14.85 1.66
C VAL A 446 -10.14 -13.96 1.59
N LEU A 447 -10.27 -13.03 2.53
CA LEU A 447 -11.36 -12.07 2.56
C LEU A 447 -10.88 -10.73 2.02
N ILE A 448 -11.52 -10.25 0.95
CA ILE A 448 -11.32 -8.93 0.36
C ILE A 448 -12.45 -8.02 0.84
N ALA A 449 -12.10 -6.82 1.32
CA ALA A 449 -13.08 -5.79 1.64
C ALA A 449 -12.73 -4.49 0.91
N HIS A 450 -13.75 -3.75 0.47
CA HIS A 450 -13.57 -2.44 -0.13
C HIS A 450 -14.77 -1.53 0.15
N SER A 451 -14.56 -0.22 0.00
CA SER A 451 -15.62 0.78 0.13
C SER A 451 -16.07 1.25 -1.25
N VAL A 452 -17.35 1.64 -1.37
CA VAL A 452 -17.88 2.21 -2.62
C VAL A 452 -17.17 3.52 -2.96
N TYR A 453 -16.98 4.38 -1.98
CA TYR A 453 -16.32 5.69 -2.14
C TYR A 453 -15.03 5.74 -1.32
N ASP A 454 -14.05 4.94 -1.71
CA ASP A 454 -12.70 4.99 -1.15
C ASP A 454 -11.84 5.95 -1.98
N PRO A 455 -11.29 7.04 -1.42
CA PRO A 455 -10.55 8.04 -2.19
C PRO A 455 -9.18 7.56 -2.68
N SER A 456 -8.68 6.42 -2.17
CA SER A 456 -7.32 5.91 -2.42
C SER A 456 -7.30 4.54 -3.07
N CYS A 457 -8.21 3.63 -2.68
CA CYS A 457 -8.25 2.26 -3.19
C CYS A 457 -9.61 1.95 -3.83
N SER A 458 -9.68 2.09 -5.14
CA SER A 458 -10.91 1.90 -5.91
C SER A 458 -11.53 0.51 -5.76
N SER A 459 -12.86 0.43 -5.75
CA SER A 459 -13.59 -0.84 -5.88
C SER A 459 -13.23 -1.60 -7.17
N VAL A 460 -12.87 -0.90 -8.23
CA VAL A 460 -12.37 -1.51 -9.49
C VAL A 460 -11.08 -2.29 -9.25
N TRP A 461 -10.20 -1.79 -8.38
CA TRP A 461 -9.00 -2.53 -7.99
C TRP A 461 -9.33 -3.76 -7.15
N ALA A 462 -10.35 -3.68 -6.29
CA ALA A 462 -10.81 -4.84 -5.52
C ALA A 462 -11.30 -5.97 -6.44
N ASP A 463 -12.05 -5.62 -7.48
CA ASP A 463 -12.51 -6.57 -8.50
C ASP A 463 -11.34 -7.17 -9.29
N GLY A 464 -10.34 -6.35 -9.66
CA GLY A 464 -9.12 -6.81 -10.32
C GLY A 464 -8.33 -7.81 -9.48
N VAL A 465 -8.15 -7.53 -8.20
CA VAL A 465 -7.49 -8.45 -7.25
C VAL A 465 -8.32 -9.72 -7.04
N ARG A 466 -9.65 -9.60 -6.94
CA ARG A 466 -10.57 -10.74 -6.81
C ARG A 466 -10.43 -11.73 -7.97
N GLN A 467 -10.28 -11.23 -9.20
CA GLN A 467 -10.08 -12.07 -10.39
C GLN A 467 -8.74 -12.83 -10.36
N GLN A 468 -7.72 -12.28 -9.71
CA GLN A 468 -6.40 -12.88 -9.56
C GLN A 468 -6.30 -13.87 -8.38
N LEU A 469 -7.31 -13.89 -7.51
CA LEU A 469 -7.38 -14.74 -6.31
C LEU A 469 -8.65 -15.63 -6.39
N PRO A 470 -8.60 -16.78 -7.08
CA PRO A 470 -9.79 -17.59 -7.38
C PRO A 470 -10.59 -18.05 -6.16
N ASN A 471 -9.92 -18.22 -5.02
CA ASN A 471 -10.54 -18.64 -3.76
C ASN A 471 -10.99 -17.46 -2.88
N ALA A 472 -10.82 -16.21 -3.31
CA ALA A 472 -11.18 -15.06 -2.49
C ALA A 472 -12.70 -14.87 -2.40
N VAL A 473 -13.14 -14.40 -1.25
CA VAL A 473 -14.50 -13.86 -1.01
C VAL A 473 -14.38 -12.35 -0.91
N SER A 474 -15.24 -11.63 -1.62
CA SER A 474 -15.24 -10.16 -1.63
C SER A 474 -16.49 -9.60 -0.97
N ILE A 475 -16.33 -8.55 -0.15
CA ILE A 475 -17.44 -7.81 0.46
C ILE A 475 -17.31 -6.32 0.20
N THR A 476 -18.43 -5.64 0.14
CA THR A 476 -18.51 -4.21 -0.09
C THR A 476 -19.01 -3.47 1.15
N ARG A 477 -18.31 -2.43 1.60
CA ARG A 477 -18.84 -1.44 2.52
C ARG A 477 -19.57 -0.36 1.73
N ASN A 478 -20.87 -0.21 1.94
CA ASN A 478 -21.65 0.86 1.35
C ASN A 478 -21.44 2.16 2.13
N GLY A 479 -20.41 2.89 1.80
CA GLY A 479 -20.04 4.13 2.49
C GLY A 479 -18.83 4.81 1.87
N SER A 480 -18.48 5.96 2.43
CA SER A 480 -17.33 6.76 2.03
C SER A 480 -16.15 6.56 2.99
N GLY A 481 -14.94 6.81 2.49
CA GLY A 481 -13.71 6.76 3.26
C GLY A 481 -12.87 5.52 2.98
N HIS A 482 -11.61 5.63 3.34
CA HIS A 482 -10.58 4.62 3.08
C HIS A 482 -10.61 3.52 4.13
N LEU A 483 -10.66 2.25 3.67
CA LEU A 483 -10.67 1.05 4.49
C LEU A 483 -11.98 0.84 5.28
N SER A 484 -12.18 -0.38 5.77
CA SER A 484 -13.29 -0.74 6.66
C SER A 484 -12.82 -0.92 8.10
N HIS A 485 -11.56 -1.34 8.27
CA HIS A 485 -10.99 -1.64 9.59
C HIS A 485 -11.00 -0.41 10.51
N PHE A 486 -10.53 0.75 10.06
CA PHE A 486 -10.44 1.95 10.88
C PHE A 486 -11.79 2.64 11.11
N LEU A 487 -12.75 2.42 10.21
CA LEU A 487 -14.06 3.07 10.28
C LEU A 487 -15.07 2.36 11.19
N LEU A 488 -14.72 1.17 11.69
CA LEU A 488 -15.59 0.34 12.53
C LEU A 488 -16.88 -0.11 11.78
N GLY A 489 -17.98 -0.36 12.49
CA GLY A 489 -19.25 -0.76 11.89
C GLY A 489 -19.34 -2.24 11.46
N ASP A 490 -20.39 -2.56 10.70
CA ASP A 490 -20.74 -3.95 10.35
C ASP A 490 -19.69 -4.64 9.50
N THR A 491 -19.10 -3.92 8.55
CA THR A 491 -18.04 -4.48 7.69
C THR A 491 -16.86 -4.92 8.55
N ARG A 492 -16.42 -4.09 9.51
CA ARG A 492 -15.35 -4.43 10.44
C ARG A 492 -15.68 -5.68 11.26
N ALA A 493 -16.92 -5.81 11.75
CA ALA A 493 -17.35 -6.97 12.51
C ALA A 493 -17.25 -8.28 11.69
N VAL A 494 -17.50 -8.22 10.39
CA VAL A 494 -17.32 -9.35 9.47
C VAL A 494 -15.84 -9.71 9.31
N LEU A 495 -14.95 -8.72 9.13
CA LEU A 495 -13.50 -8.95 9.08
C LEU A 495 -13.01 -9.63 10.35
N ASP A 496 -13.41 -9.11 11.50
CA ASP A 496 -13.03 -9.66 12.82
C ASP A 496 -13.58 -11.08 13.02
N THR A 497 -14.81 -11.38 12.56
CA THR A 497 -15.40 -12.73 12.62
C THR A 497 -14.60 -13.72 11.78
N PHE A 498 -14.26 -13.35 10.55
CA PHE A 498 -13.42 -14.21 9.71
C PHE A 498 -12.03 -14.44 10.34
N LEU A 499 -11.39 -13.39 10.85
CA LEU A 499 -10.10 -13.54 11.54
C LEU A 499 -10.23 -14.41 12.79
N ALA A 500 -11.26 -14.22 13.61
CA ALA A 500 -11.40 -14.93 14.88
C ALA A 500 -11.71 -16.43 14.72
N ASN A 501 -12.59 -16.81 13.79
CA ASN A 501 -13.08 -18.20 13.70
C ASN A 501 -13.05 -18.80 12.28
N GLY A 502 -12.73 -18.00 11.23
CA GLY A 502 -12.64 -18.46 9.84
C GLY A 502 -13.97 -18.49 9.09
N THR A 503 -15.05 -17.95 9.67
CA THR A 503 -16.35 -17.86 9.00
C THR A 503 -16.30 -16.82 7.90
N LEU A 504 -16.45 -17.25 6.65
CA LEU A 504 -16.56 -16.39 5.50
C LEU A 504 -18.02 -15.91 5.31
N PRO A 505 -18.22 -14.64 4.98
CA PRO A 505 -19.52 -14.15 4.54
C PRO A 505 -19.87 -14.70 3.15
N PRO A 506 -21.13 -14.60 2.70
CA PRO A 506 -21.46 -14.84 1.29
C PRO A 506 -20.69 -13.89 0.37
N ASP A 507 -20.15 -14.42 -0.73
CA ASP A 507 -19.41 -13.62 -1.72
C ASP A 507 -20.31 -12.53 -2.32
N GLY A 508 -19.78 -11.32 -2.48
CA GLY A 508 -20.52 -10.16 -2.97
C GLY A 508 -21.47 -9.48 -1.95
N SER A 509 -21.39 -9.87 -0.66
CA SER A 509 -22.22 -9.22 0.37
C SER A 509 -21.91 -7.74 0.52
N ILE A 510 -22.97 -6.93 0.76
CA ILE A 510 -22.88 -5.50 0.99
C ILE A 510 -23.28 -5.21 2.43
N TYR A 511 -22.44 -4.47 3.16
CA TYR A 511 -22.68 -4.06 4.54
C TYR A 511 -22.80 -2.54 4.63
N GLN A 512 -23.67 -2.09 5.52
CA GLN A 512 -23.76 -0.67 5.87
C GLN A 512 -22.74 -0.33 6.94
N SER A 513 -22.20 0.88 6.93
CA SER A 513 -21.26 1.35 7.94
C SER A 513 -21.75 2.61 8.60
#